data_30cbababc6fd5a26e8079c05bcb44838
#
_entry.id   30cbababc6fd5a26e8079c05bcb44838
#
_cell.length_a   1.000
_cell.length_b   1.000
_cell.length_c   1.000
_cell.angle_alpha   90.00
_cell.angle_beta   90.00
_cell.angle_gamma   90.00
#
_symmetry.space_group_name_H-M   'P 1'
#
loop_
_entity.id
_entity.type
_entity.pdbx_description
1 polymer ?
#
loop_
_entity_poly.entity_id
_entity_poly.type
_entity_poly.pdbx_seq_one_letter_code
_entity_poly.pdbx_strand_id
1 'polypeptide(L)'
;MMATHTNKDSQHLMHVIKPNTVGAEIGVWFGNTSTQFLKKGLKKLYMVDPYSVEPYKENSEMTYQEYLAKYQPITGEFAEAGFQKYYDKVYAEINSRFRTFKEVEICRMLSDEWFKKYNDVELDWIYIDGDHSYEGCLS
;
A
#
# COMPACT_ATOMS: atom_id res chain seq x y z
N MET A 1 -1.18 8.07 17.33
CA MET A 1 -1.18 7.51 15.96
C MET A 1 -2.57 6.98 15.64
N MET A 2 -3.08 7.28 14.45
CA MET A 2 -4.34 6.74 13.96
C MET A 2 -4.07 5.66 12.92
N ALA A 3 -4.89 4.60 12.91
CA ALA A 3 -4.81 3.55 11.92
C ALA A 3 -6.21 3.21 11.39
N THR A 4 -6.32 3.01 10.09
CA THR A 4 -7.57 2.61 9.44
C THR A 4 -7.25 1.81 8.17
N HIS A 5 -8.22 1.06 7.66
CA HIS A 5 -7.96 0.13 6.57
C HIS A 5 -9.14 -0.06 5.61
N THR A 6 -10.09 0.87 5.55
CA THR A 6 -11.19 0.80 4.59
C THR A 6 -11.34 2.12 3.83
N ASN A 7 -11.98 2.10 2.65
CA ASN A 7 -12.23 3.31 1.88
C ASN A 7 -13.12 4.30 2.62
N LYS A 8 -14.06 3.80 3.40
CA LYS A 8 -14.92 4.63 4.23
C LYS A 8 -14.10 5.32 5.31
N ASP A 9 -13.15 4.59 5.88
CA ASP A 9 -12.24 5.13 6.87
C ASP A 9 -11.27 6.14 6.27
N SER A 10 -10.89 5.97 4.97
CA SER A 10 -10.01 6.95 4.32
C SER A 10 -10.68 8.30 4.18
N GLN A 11 -11.98 8.35 3.89
CA GLN A 11 -12.72 9.61 3.84
C GLN A 11 -12.76 10.27 5.21
N HIS A 12 -12.99 9.49 6.25
CA HIS A 12 -12.94 9.99 7.62
C HIS A 12 -11.56 10.52 7.97
N LEU A 13 -10.52 9.76 7.63
CA LEU A 13 -9.15 10.13 7.90
C LEU A 13 -8.76 11.43 7.18
N MET A 14 -9.29 11.67 5.97
CA MET A 14 -9.05 12.90 5.24
C MET A 14 -9.50 14.14 6.01
N HIS A 15 -10.53 14.02 6.84
CA HIS A 15 -11.00 15.14 7.64
C HIS A 15 -10.13 15.43 8.85
N VAL A 16 -9.39 14.43 9.34
CA VAL A 16 -8.61 14.56 10.57
C VAL A 16 -7.12 14.73 10.34
N ILE A 17 -6.62 14.37 9.15
CA ILE A 17 -5.21 14.59 8.81
C ILE A 17 -4.95 16.09 8.71
N LYS A 18 -3.94 16.54 9.44
CA LYS A 18 -3.53 17.94 9.42
C LYS A 18 -2.35 18.15 8.49
N PRO A 19 -2.19 19.37 7.94
CA PRO A 19 -0.98 19.70 7.18
C PRO A 19 0.29 19.53 8.01
N ASN A 20 1.39 19.30 7.32
CA ASN A 20 2.70 19.21 7.93
C ASN A 20 2.84 18.04 8.91
N THR A 21 2.11 16.95 8.67
CA THR A 21 2.21 15.72 9.44
C THR A 21 2.95 14.63 8.67
N VAL A 22 3.40 13.61 9.39
CA VAL A 22 4.10 12.44 8.83
C VAL A 22 3.16 11.25 8.89
N GLY A 23 2.89 10.66 7.75
CA GLY A 23 2.00 9.51 7.67
C GLY A 23 2.56 8.37 6.85
N ALA A 24 1.96 7.20 7.01
CA ALA A 24 2.28 6.03 6.21
C ALA A 24 1.00 5.42 5.66
N GLU A 25 1.02 5.08 4.39
CA GLU A 25 -0.05 4.34 3.74
C GLU A 25 0.46 2.92 3.45
N ILE A 26 -0.22 1.94 4.05
CA ILE A 26 0.10 0.52 3.88
C ILE A 26 -0.91 -0.06 2.91
N GLY A 27 -0.45 -0.52 1.75
CA GLY A 27 -1.32 -0.98 0.69
C GLY A 27 -1.69 0.15 -0.26
N VAL A 28 -0.77 0.54 -1.12
CA VAL A 28 -0.91 1.71 -1.99
C VAL A 28 -1.68 1.40 -3.27
N TRP A 29 -1.38 0.27 -3.88
CA TRP A 29 -1.94 -0.20 -5.14
C TRP A 29 -1.76 0.85 -6.24
N PHE A 30 -2.83 1.41 -6.77
CA PHE A 30 -2.76 2.39 -7.87
C PHE A 30 -2.49 3.82 -7.40
N GLY A 31 -2.41 4.08 -6.10
CA GLY A 31 -2.08 5.39 -5.57
C GLY A 31 -3.21 6.40 -5.57
N ASN A 32 -4.46 5.96 -5.73
CA ASN A 32 -5.60 6.88 -5.74
C ASN A 32 -5.78 7.57 -4.39
N THR A 33 -5.68 6.83 -3.31
CA THR A 33 -5.77 7.38 -1.96
C THR A 33 -4.55 8.23 -1.63
N SER A 34 -3.36 7.79 -2.07
CA SER A 34 -2.12 8.55 -1.89
C SER A 34 -2.22 9.95 -2.46
N THR A 35 -2.81 10.08 -3.65
CA THR A 35 -3.00 11.37 -4.30
C THR A 35 -3.82 12.31 -3.42
N GLN A 36 -4.85 11.79 -2.77
CA GLN A 36 -5.69 12.59 -1.88
C GLN A 36 -4.95 13.00 -0.61
N PHE A 37 -4.15 12.09 -0.04
CA PHE A 37 -3.34 12.42 1.13
C PHE A 37 -2.36 13.56 0.82
N LEU A 38 -1.75 13.55 -0.36
CA LEU A 38 -0.79 14.59 -0.74
C LEU A 38 -1.43 15.97 -0.83
N LYS A 39 -2.72 16.06 -1.11
CA LYS A 39 -3.44 17.34 -1.14
C LYS A 39 -3.53 18.00 0.23
N LYS A 40 -3.22 17.28 1.30
CA LYS A 40 -3.26 17.81 2.66
C LYS A 40 -2.00 18.60 3.03
N GLY A 41 -0.99 18.64 2.18
CA GLY A 41 0.25 19.35 2.48
C GLY A 41 1.09 18.66 3.54
N LEU A 42 1.33 17.37 3.37
CA LEU A 42 2.05 16.55 4.34
C LEU A 42 3.52 16.91 4.42
N LYS A 43 4.11 16.71 5.58
CA LYS A 43 5.55 16.81 5.76
C LYS A 43 6.25 15.60 5.13
N LYS A 44 5.67 14.41 5.31
CA LYS A 44 6.22 13.16 4.77
C LYS A 44 5.10 12.14 4.60
N LEU A 45 5.13 11.41 3.49
CA LEU A 45 4.25 10.28 3.23
C LEU A 45 5.09 9.07 2.83
N TYR A 46 5.03 8.02 3.63
CA TYR A 46 5.59 6.73 3.28
C TYR A 46 4.53 5.93 2.55
N MET A 47 4.82 5.51 1.32
CA MET A 47 3.93 4.70 0.52
C MET A 47 4.48 3.28 0.50
N VAL A 48 3.85 2.38 1.24
CA VAL A 48 4.36 1.02 1.49
C VAL A 48 3.49 0.00 0.79
N ASP A 49 4.08 -0.72 -0.15
CA ASP A 49 3.41 -1.80 -0.88
C ASP A 49 4.48 -2.71 -1.46
N PRO A 50 4.36 -4.04 -1.31
CA PRO A 50 5.37 -4.94 -1.88
C PRO A 50 5.30 -5.03 -3.40
N TYR A 51 4.14 -4.76 -4.01
CA TYR A 51 3.91 -4.96 -5.45
C TYR A 51 4.41 -6.34 -5.88
N SER A 52 3.93 -7.36 -5.19
CA SER A 52 4.42 -8.73 -5.32
C SER A 52 3.30 -9.72 -5.07
N VAL A 53 3.39 -10.89 -5.71
CA VAL A 53 2.47 -12.01 -5.44
C VAL A 53 2.83 -12.76 -4.17
N GLU A 54 4.01 -12.54 -3.61
CA GLU A 54 4.51 -13.30 -2.47
C GLU A 54 3.55 -13.33 -1.26
N PRO A 55 2.93 -12.21 -0.85
CA PRO A 55 2.03 -12.25 0.29
C PRO A 55 0.83 -13.16 0.10
N TYR A 56 0.45 -13.45 -1.15
CA TYR A 56 -0.73 -14.23 -1.46
C TYR A 56 -0.47 -15.73 -1.56
N LYS A 57 0.78 -16.13 -1.59
CA LYS A 57 1.15 -17.55 -1.69
C LYS A 57 0.79 -18.34 -0.43
N GLU A 58 0.78 -17.68 0.72
CA GLU A 58 0.51 -18.30 2.02
C GLU A 58 -0.80 -17.79 2.64
N ASN A 59 -1.72 -17.33 1.80
CA ASN A 59 -3.02 -16.83 2.27
C ASN A 59 -3.86 -17.98 2.82
N SER A 60 -4.34 -17.84 4.06
CA SER A 60 -5.17 -18.84 4.71
C SER A 60 -6.64 -18.81 4.24
N GLU A 61 -7.09 -17.71 3.65
CA GLU A 61 -8.46 -17.51 3.22
C GLU A 61 -8.76 -18.15 1.85
N MET A 62 -7.75 -18.28 1.00
CA MET A 62 -7.89 -18.91 -0.30
C MET A 62 -6.57 -19.52 -0.73
N THR A 63 -6.63 -20.52 -1.61
CA THR A 63 -5.42 -21.08 -2.18
C THR A 63 -4.79 -20.09 -3.17
N TYR A 64 -3.51 -20.29 -3.47
CA TYR A 64 -2.82 -19.47 -4.45
C TYR A 64 -3.50 -19.57 -5.83
N GLN A 65 -3.97 -20.75 -6.21
CA GLN A 65 -4.68 -20.95 -7.47
C GLN A 65 -6.00 -20.18 -7.50
N GLU A 66 -6.74 -20.18 -6.41
CA GLU A 66 -7.98 -19.40 -6.29
C GLU A 66 -7.69 -17.91 -6.41
N TYR A 67 -6.59 -17.46 -5.81
CA TYR A 67 -6.15 -16.07 -5.91
C TYR A 67 -5.87 -15.68 -7.36
N LEU A 68 -5.10 -16.51 -8.08
CA LEU A 68 -4.78 -16.23 -9.48
C LEU A 68 -6.05 -16.16 -10.34
N ALA A 69 -6.99 -17.08 -10.12
CA ALA A 69 -8.24 -17.11 -10.86
C ALA A 69 -9.10 -15.86 -10.56
N LYS A 70 -9.15 -15.45 -9.30
CA LYS A 70 -9.94 -14.28 -8.89
C LYS A 70 -9.47 -12.99 -9.54
N TYR A 71 -8.16 -12.82 -9.63
CA TYR A 71 -7.58 -11.55 -10.12
C TYR A 71 -7.18 -11.59 -11.59
N GLN A 72 -7.35 -12.72 -12.27
CA GLN A 72 -7.04 -12.83 -13.68
C GLN A 72 -7.77 -11.78 -14.56
N PRO A 73 -9.04 -11.45 -14.30
CA PRO A 73 -9.70 -10.40 -15.09
C PRO A 73 -9.05 -9.02 -14.95
N ILE A 74 -8.36 -8.78 -13.85
CA ILE A 74 -7.67 -7.50 -13.60
C ILE A 74 -6.29 -7.51 -14.23
N THR A 75 -5.52 -8.59 -14.03
CA THR A 75 -4.14 -8.67 -14.50
C THR A 75 -4.02 -9.11 -15.96
N GLY A 76 -5.02 -9.82 -16.46
CA GLY A 76 -4.98 -10.44 -17.79
C GLY A 76 -4.14 -11.70 -17.88
N GLU A 77 -3.66 -12.20 -16.72
CA GLU A 77 -2.69 -13.29 -16.68
C GLU A 77 -3.14 -14.42 -15.76
N PHE A 78 -2.73 -15.66 -16.06
CA PHE A 78 -3.04 -16.82 -15.25
C PHE A 78 -1.84 -17.36 -14.47
N ALA A 79 -0.62 -17.04 -14.91
CA ALA A 79 0.60 -17.56 -14.32
C ALA A 79 1.20 -16.56 -13.35
N GLU A 80 1.90 -17.07 -12.34
CA GLU A 80 2.60 -16.24 -11.34
C GLU A 80 3.51 -15.21 -12.00
N ALA A 81 4.27 -15.60 -13.03
CA ALA A 81 5.18 -14.69 -13.70
C ALA A 81 4.46 -13.51 -14.35
N GLY A 82 3.28 -13.75 -14.93
CA GLY A 82 2.46 -12.69 -15.51
C GLY A 82 1.90 -11.76 -14.45
N PHE A 83 1.46 -12.30 -13.32
CA PHE A 83 0.99 -11.51 -12.19
C PHE A 83 2.11 -10.62 -11.65
N GLN A 84 3.31 -11.18 -11.47
CA GLN A 84 4.43 -10.41 -10.97
C GLN A 84 4.82 -9.31 -11.96
N LYS A 85 4.80 -9.59 -13.25
CA LYS A 85 5.05 -8.60 -14.29
C LYS A 85 4.04 -7.45 -14.23
N TYR A 86 2.78 -7.78 -13.97
CA TYR A 86 1.74 -6.77 -13.80
C TYR A 86 2.01 -5.88 -12.60
N TYR A 87 2.38 -6.46 -11.46
CA TYR A 87 2.73 -5.68 -10.26
C TYR A 87 3.96 -4.81 -10.48
N ASP A 88 4.95 -5.32 -11.20
CA ASP A 88 6.14 -4.54 -11.56
C ASP A 88 5.78 -3.34 -12.41
N LYS A 89 4.82 -3.51 -13.33
CA LYS A 89 4.33 -2.41 -14.17
C LYS A 89 3.60 -1.37 -13.34
N VAL A 90 2.74 -1.79 -12.43
CA VAL A 90 2.04 -0.86 -11.53
C VAL A 90 3.03 -0.10 -10.67
N TYR A 91 4.02 -0.77 -10.12
CA TYR A 91 5.08 -0.13 -9.34
C TYR A 91 5.82 0.92 -10.16
N ALA A 92 6.16 0.60 -11.40
CA ALA A 92 6.86 1.54 -12.29
C ALA A 92 6.03 2.81 -12.52
N GLU A 93 4.71 2.66 -12.70
CA GLU A 93 3.81 3.81 -12.85
C GLU A 93 3.74 4.63 -11.57
N ILE A 94 3.65 3.99 -10.41
CA ILE A 94 3.62 4.67 -9.11
C ILE A 94 4.93 5.43 -8.90
N ASN A 95 6.05 4.80 -9.15
CA ASN A 95 7.35 5.43 -9.02
C ASN A 95 7.47 6.66 -9.94
N SER A 96 7.00 6.55 -11.17
CA SER A 96 7.03 7.65 -12.13
C SER A 96 6.15 8.83 -11.68
N ARG A 97 4.97 8.55 -11.14
CA ARG A 97 4.01 9.58 -10.73
C ARG A 97 4.43 10.31 -9.46
N PHE A 98 4.98 9.58 -8.49
CA PHE A 98 5.17 10.12 -7.15
C PHE A 98 6.61 10.50 -6.82
N ARG A 99 7.59 10.08 -7.61
CA ARG A 99 9.01 10.40 -7.34
C ARG A 99 9.34 11.89 -7.36
N THR A 100 8.50 12.69 -8.01
CA THR A 100 8.72 14.14 -8.09
C THR A 100 8.29 14.89 -6.83
N PHE A 101 7.53 14.23 -5.96
CA PHE A 101 7.09 14.83 -4.70
C PHE A 101 8.18 14.63 -3.65
N LYS A 102 8.73 15.72 -3.14
CA LYS A 102 9.81 15.68 -2.14
C LYS A 102 9.39 15.00 -0.85
N GLU A 103 8.11 15.14 -0.49
CA GLU A 103 7.55 14.57 0.75
C GLU A 103 7.27 13.08 0.66
N VAL A 104 7.34 12.47 -0.52
CA VAL A 104 7.00 11.05 -0.71
C VAL A 104 8.25 10.18 -0.65
N GLU A 105 8.12 9.07 0.06
CA GLU A 105 9.09 7.97 0.00
C GLU A 105 8.34 6.69 -0.34
N ILE A 106 8.68 6.10 -1.48
CA ILE A 106 8.05 4.85 -1.94
C ILE A 106 8.86 3.68 -1.40
N CYS A 107 8.20 2.82 -0.62
CA CYS A 107 8.84 1.68 0.04
C CYS A 107 8.25 0.39 -0.53
N ARG A 108 8.93 -0.20 -1.52
CA ARG A 108 8.50 -1.46 -2.13
C ARG A 108 8.96 -2.61 -1.25
N MET A 109 8.15 -2.93 -0.25
CA MET A 109 8.46 -4.00 0.71
C MET A 109 7.20 -4.41 1.44
N LEU A 110 7.25 -5.55 2.12
CA LEU A 110 6.17 -5.99 2.99
C LEU A 110 6.05 -5.05 4.18
N SER A 111 4.84 -4.93 4.71
CA SER A 111 4.57 -4.02 5.82
C SER A 111 5.37 -4.36 7.07
N ASP A 112 5.49 -5.64 7.40
CA ASP A 112 6.26 -6.04 8.58
C ASP A 112 7.75 -5.78 8.40
N GLU A 113 8.30 -5.91 7.19
CA GLU A 113 9.65 -5.51 6.88
C GLU A 113 9.82 -4.00 7.05
N TRP A 114 8.83 -3.23 6.60
CA TRP A 114 8.87 -1.78 6.71
C TRP A 114 8.86 -1.34 8.16
N PHE A 115 7.99 -1.92 8.99
CA PHE A 115 7.92 -1.58 10.41
C PHE A 115 9.22 -1.89 11.15
N LYS A 116 9.91 -2.96 10.76
CA LYS A 116 11.22 -3.29 11.34
C LYS A 116 12.29 -2.30 10.93
N LYS A 117 12.30 -1.93 9.65
CA LYS A 117 13.33 -1.04 9.09
C LYS A 117 13.14 0.41 9.56
N TYR A 118 11.90 0.85 9.70
CA TYR A 118 11.55 2.22 10.02
C TYR A 118 11.01 2.37 11.44
N ASN A 119 11.45 1.53 12.35
CA ASN A 119 10.94 1.48 13.72
C ASN A 119 11.26 2.74 14.54
N ASP A 120 12.18 3.57 14.10
CA ASP A 120 12.54 4.82 14.75
C ASP A 120 11.82 6.04 14.18
N VAL A 121 10.99 5.84 13.15
CA VAL A 121 10.23 6.94 12.55
C VAL A 121 9.02 7.26 13.40
N GLU A 122 8.85 8.54 13.73
CA GLU A 122 7.65 9.01 14.41
C GLU A 122 6.57 9.32 13.40
N LEU A 123 5.47 8.60 13.49
CA LEU A 123 4.32 8.77 12.60
C LEU A 123 3.19 9.47 13.35
N ASP A 124 2.55 10.42 12.67
CA ASP A 124 1.34 11.06 13.18
C ASP A 124 0.11 10.21 12.88
N TRP A 125 0.15 9.44 11.79
CA TRP A 125 -0.96 8.57 11.41
C TRP A 125 -0.47 7.44 10.50
N ILE A 126 -1.26 6.35 10.47
CA ILE A 126 -1.09 5.23 9.55
C ILE A 126 -2.45 4.90 8.94
N TYR A 127 -2.49 4.77 7.63
CA TYR A 127 -3.65 4.26 6.92
C TYR A 127 -3.32 2.88 6.36
N ILE A 128 -4.10 1.88 6.75
CA ILE A 128 -3.90 0.50 6.29
C ILE A 128 -5.07 0.15 5.37
N ASP A 129 -4.78 0.06 4.08
CA ASP A 129 -5.75 -0.30 3.05
C ASP A 129 -5.19 -1.47 2.25
N GLY A 130 -4.91 -2.53 2.96
CA GLY A 130 -4.46 -3.77 2.34
C GLY A 130 -5.60 -4.73 2.17
N ASP A 131 -5.38 -5.75 1.35
CA ASP A 131 -6.23 -6.91 1.29
C ASP A 131 -6.20 -7.60 2.66
N HIS A 132 -7.27 -8.30 3.01
CA HIS A 132 -7.34 -9.10 4.24
C HIS A 132 -6.24 -10.16 4.34
N SER A 133 -5.61 -10.50 3.21
CA SER A 133 -4.45 -11.37 3.20
C SER A 133 -3.22 -10.76 3.90
N TYR A 134 -3.24 -9.48 4.21
CA TYR A 134 -2.19 -8.80 4.97
C TYR A 134 -2.51 -8.79 6.46
N GLU A 135 -2.87 -9.90 7.04
CA GLU A 135 -3.24 -9.97 8.45
C GLU A 135 -2.13 -9.46 9.37
N GLY A 136 -0.88 -9.69 9.02
CA GLY A 136 0.24 -9.17 9.77
C GLY A 136 0.28 -7.65 9.88
N CYS A 137 -0.34 -6.94 8.95
CA CYS A 137 -0.42 -5.49 8.97
C CYS A 137 -1.49 -4.98 9.93
N LEU A 138 -2.49 -5.81 10.19
CA LEU A 138 -3.66 -5.44 10.98
C LEU A 138 -3.51 -5.74 12.46
N SER A 139 -2.54 -6.53 12.80
CA SER A 139 -2.30 -6.95 14.19
C SER A 139 -1.43 -5.98 14.99
#